data_6cf5bba799827e8bed037ceb5c917975
#
_entry.id   6cf5bba799827e8bed037ceb5c917975
#
_cell.length_a   1.000
_cell.length_b   1.000
_cell.length_c   1.000
_cell.angle_alpha   90.00
_cell.angle_beta   90.00
_cell.angle_gamma   90.00
#
_symmetry.space_group_name_H-M   'P 1'
#
loop_
_entity.id
_entity.type
_entity.pdbx_description
1 polymer ?
#
loop_
_entity_poly.entity_id
_entity_poly.type
_entity_poly.pdbx_seq_one_letter_code
_entity_poly.pdbx_strand_id
1 'polypeptide(L)'
;MTDGDVLKAIDGTLFGRLCRYFCSVSEPALPIAVGIAKSLTLCGAALSRPRSVSPTAMEKMRAQGNIAGQIGIGPLRGLNMIDTGGGQIPNFYSILVAPSSSGKDIGGLLEQLAVRHNWYIGDAGSAEGLADAFIKMPNGILSISELQPWLDVKCWQHNAVPFLTKSFNKGFFKSSFSSRGGHGNIRAADYCYPNILACVQPDVLRKIADKSDLENGFLGRFLFARMVHVLCQPNSFDLQKTLDEMSLLLEAFKRKEGVIHIEKGYSANLGKMFSKNAPEEIDFSWKRLINEYYPRFAFLLSLTDDPATQCRETELKNTDWERAELLVLWFFANAERLLLNIEDRNVDSRTRTRESLLEKVCRKIQRLDKGNGVTIRDISISGIRNSNAKERREAIAELTDRGIIVSLGDGRYKIDHCPPEWSDC
;
A
#
# COMPACT_ATOMS: atom_id res chain seq x y z
N MET A 1 1.84 1.27 -22.26
CA MET A 1 0.48 1.66 -21.84
C MET A 1 0.47 3.15 -21.59
N THR A 2 -0.46 3.88 -22.20
CA THR A 2 -0.61 5.34 -22.13
C THR A 2 -1.85 5.71 -21.32
N ASP A 3 -1.92 6.98 -20.87
CA ASP A 3 -3.14 7.52 -20.24
C ASP A 3 -4.35 7.49 -21.18
N GLY A 4 -4.13 7.62 -22.49
CA GLY A 4 -5.18 7.50 -23.51
C GLY A 4 -5.80 6.10 -23.60
N ASP A 5 -5.03 5.04 -23.37
CA ASP A 5 -5.55 3.67 -23.36
C ASP A 5 -6.44 3.44 -22.12
N VAL A 6 -6.05 4.00 -20.98
CA VAL A 6 -6.84 3.93 -19.75
C VAL A 6 -8.13 4.74 -19.86
N LEU A 7 -8.08 5.93 -20.45
CA LEU A 7 -9.28 6.73 -20.70
C LEU A 7 -10.31 5.96 -21.51
N LYS A 8 -9.88 5.21 -22.55
CA LYS A 8 -10.77 4.33 -23.32
C LYS A 8 -11.36 3.20 -22.46
N ALA A 9 -10.54 2.61 -21.56
CA ALA A 9 -10.99 1.52 -20.70
C ALA A 9 -12.10 1.96 -19.72
N ILE A 10 -12.01 3.17 -19.18
CA ILE A 10 -12.97 3.68 -18.20
C ILE A 10 -14.15 4.45 -18.84
N ASP A 11 -14.08 4.71 -20.14
CA ASP A 11 -15.12 5.49 -20.83
C ASP A 11 -16.49 4.79 -20.78
N GLY A 12 -17.56 5.58 -20.63
CA GLY A 12 -18.93 5.09 -20.50
C GLY A 12 -19.25 4.37 -19.18
N THR A 13 -18.32 4.28 -18.25
CA THR A 13 -18.55 3.65 -16.92
C THR A 13 -18.87 4.68 -15.84
N LEU A 14 -19.53 4.25 -14.76
CA LEU A 14 -19.73 5.09 -13.57
C LEU A 14 -18.39 5.54 -12.99
N PHE A 15 -17.42 4.61 -12.95
CA PHE A 15 -16.06 4.89 -12.49
C PHE A 15 -15.38 5.97 -13.32
N GLY A 16 -15.45 5.89 -14.66
CA GLY A 16 -14.87 6.88 -15.55
C GLY A 16 -15.50 8.27 -15.41
N ARG A 17 -16.80 8.35 -15.11
CA ARG A 17 -17.46 9.62 -14.81
C ARG A 17 -16.91 10.24 -13.53
N LEU A 18 -16.74 9.46 -12.47
CA LEU A 18 -16.16 9.93 -11.21
C LEU A 18 -14.72 10.42 -11.41
N CYS A 19 -13.90 9.68 -12.19
CA CYS A 19 -12.54 10.10 -12.52
C CYS A 19 -12.50 11.46 -13.21
N ARG A 20 -13.41 11.72 -14.14
CA ARG A 20 -13.50 13.00 -14.87
C ARG A 20 -13.83 14.16 -13.95
N TYR A 21 -14.72 14.00 -12.99
CA TYR A 21 -14.99 15.04 -12.00
C TYR A 21 -13.74 15.46 -11.25
N PHE A 22 -12.93 14.50 -10.77
CA PHE A 22 -11.68 14.84 -10.11
C PHE A 22 -10.67 15.55 -11.01
N CYS A 23 -10.67 15.24 -12.31
CA CYS A 23 -9.76 15.90 -13.24
C CYS A 23 -10.21 17.30 -13.63
N SER A 24 -11.54 17.59 -13.63
CA SER A 24 -12.10 18.84 -14.11
C SER A 24 -12.00 20.02 -13.15
N VAL A 25 -11.52 19.84 -11.94
CA VAL A 25 -11.43 20.89 -10.90
C VAL A 25 -10.27 21.86 -11.09
N SER A 26 -9.47 21.67 -12.12
CA SER A 26 -8.31 22.52 -12.39
C SER A 26 -8.18 22.84 -13.89
N GLU A 27 -7.41 23.88 -14.17
CA GLU A 27 -7.03 24.27 -15.53
C GLU A 27 -5.50 24.42 -15.62
N PRO A 28 -4.79 23.66 -16.50
CA PRO A 28 -5.34 22.53 -17.25
C PRO A 28 -5.91 21.43 -16.34
N ALA A 29 -6.73 20.54 -16.91
CA ALA A 29 -7.30 19.42 -16.16
C ALA A 29 -6.22 18.57 -15.48
N LEU A 30 -6.50 18.10 -14.26
CA LEU A 30 -5.58 17.21 -13.53
C LEU A 30 -5.34 15.94 -14.34
N PRO A 31 -4.11 15.40 -14.30
CA PRO A 31 -3.80 14.10 -14.91
C PRO A 31 -4.75 13.00 -14.44
N ILE A 32 -5.09 12.09 -15.34
CA ILE A 32 -6.03 10.99 -15.07
C ILE A 32 -5.60 10.11 -13.89
N ALA A 33 -4.32 10.05 -13.59
CA ALA A 33 -3.77 9.35 -12.41
C ALA A 33 -4.40 9.83 -11.10
N VAL A 34 -4.65 11.14 -10.96
CA VAL A 34 -5.32 11.73 -9.78
C VAL A 34 -6.77 11.27 -9.73
N GLY A 35 -7.47 11.37 -10.87
CA GLY A 35 -8.86 10.93 -10.98
C GLY A 35 -9.03 9.46 -10.63
N ILE A 36 -8.18 8.58 -11.17
CA ILE A 36 -8.23 7.15 -10.91
C ILE A 36 -7.94 6.83 -9.44
N ALA A 37 -6.86 7.35 -8.87
CA ALA A 37 -6.47 7.04 -7.48
C ALA A 37 -7.56 7.46 -6.47
N LYS A 38 -8.09 8.68 -6.60
CA LYS A 38 -9.16 9.20 -5.73
C LYS A 38 -10.47 8.45 -5.93
N SER A 39 -10.84 8.18 -7.18
CA SER A 39 -12.10 7.47 -7.48
C SER A 39 -12.08 6.02 -7.02
N LEU A 40 -10.96 5.29 -7.15
CA LEU A 40 -10.83 3.94 -6.62
C LEU A 40 -11.08 3.90 -5.12
N THR A 41 -10.53 4.84 -4.38
CA THR A 41 -10.70 4.93 -2.93
C THR A 41 -12.17 5.15 -2.54
N LEU A 42 -12.87 6.06 -3.22
CA LEU A 42 -14.30 6.30 -2.98
C LEU A 42 -15.19 5.13 -3.42
N CYS A 43 -14.94 4.58 -4.60
CA CYS A 43 -15.68 3.41 -5.09
C CYS A 43 -15.48 2.20 -4.15
N GLY A 44 -14.24 2.00 -3.68
CA GLY A 44 -13.96 0.96 -2.70
C GLY A 44 -14.79 1.13 -1.43
N ALA A 45 -14.83 2.33 -0.86
CA ALA A 45 -15.64 2.61 0.33
C ALA A 45 -17.15 2.40 0.09
N ALA A 46 -17.65 2.81 -1.08
CA ALA A 46 -19.05 2.60 -1.43
C ALA A 46 -19.42 1.13 -1.61
N LEU A 47 -18.53 0.34 -2.23
CA LEU A 47 -18.77 -1.05 -2.58
C LEU A 47 -18.45 -2.03 -1.44
N SER A 48 -17.46 -1.74 -0.60
CA SER A 48 -17.05 -2.60 0.52
C SER A 48 -17.80 -2.33 1.83
N ARG A 49 -18.87 -1.55 1.80
CA ARG A 49 -19.65 -1.25 3.01
C ARG A 49 -20.32 -2.48 3.60
N PRO A 50 -20.34 -2.63 4.93
CA PRO A 50 -21.08 -3.69 5.58
C PRO A 50 -22.61 -3.46 5.44
N ARG A 51 -23.35 -4.53 5.22
CA ARG A 51 -24.81 -4.54 5.16
C ARG A 51 -25.39 -5.65 6.01
N SER A 52 -26.56 -5.44 6.58
CA SER A 52 -27.25 -6.50 7.30
C SER A 52 -27.91 -7.46 6.32
N VAL A 53 -27.48 -8.72 6.33
CA VAL A 53 -28.15 -9.81 5.62
C VAL A 53 -29.15 -10.45 6.57
N SER A 54 -30.37 -10.73 6.11
CA SER A 54 -31.33 -11.43 6.94
C SER A 54 -30.83 -12.84 7.29
N PRO A 55 -31.15 -13.37 8.47
CA PRO A 55 -30.79 -14.74 8.85
C PRO A 55 -31.17 -15.78 7.80
N THR A 56 -32.35 -15.62 7.19
CA THR A 56 -32.86 -16.49 6.12
C THR A 56 -32.01 -16.45 4.84
N ALA A 57 -31.50 -15.28 4.48
CA ALA A 57 -30.61 -15.15 3.33
C ALA A 57 -29.26 -15.83 3.61
N MET A 58 -28.73 -15.71 4.83
CA MET A 58 -27.50 -16.41 5.24
C MET A 58 -27.64 -17.93 5.21
N GLU A 59 -28.79 -18.44 5.65
CA GLU A 59 -29.08 -19.88 5.65
C GLU A 59 -29.16 -20.43 4.23
N LYS A 60 -29.79 -19.69 3.32
CA LYS A 60 -29.77 -19.99 1.88
C LYS A 60 -28.36 -19.96 1.27
N MET A 61 -27.54 -18.97 1.60
CA MET A 61 -26.16 -18.89 1.13
C MET A 61 -25.33 -20.08 1.64
N ARG A 62 -25.52 -20.51 2.89
CA ARG A 62 -24.88 -21.72 3.45
C ARG A 62 -25.34 -22.99 2.75
N ALA A 63 -26.64 -23.13 2.51
CA ALA A 63 -27.20 -24.29 1.83
C ALA A 63 -26.76 -24.44 0.38
N GLN A 64 -26.46 -23.34 -0.27
CA GLN A 64 -25.91 -23.29 -1.65
C GLN A 64 -24.39 -23.53 -1.71
N GLY A 65 -23.74 -23.88 -0.59
CA GLY A 65 -22.29 -24.11 -0.57
C GLY A 65 -21.45 -22.84 -0.81
N ASN A 66 -22.06 -21.67 -0.66
CA ASN A 66 -21.36 -20.41 -0.84
C ASN A 66 -20.24 -20.29 0.19
N ILE A 67 -19.01 -20.11 -0.28
CA ILE A 67 -17.77 -20.07 0.50
C ILE A 67 -17.86 -19.07 1.65
N ALA A 68 -18.56 -17.97 1.45
CA ALA A 68 -18.83 -16.97 2.47
C ALA A 68 -19.59 -17.53 3.68
N GLY A 69 -20.48 -18.50 3.47
CA GLY A 69 -21.17 -19.23 4.54
C GLY A 69 -20.30 -20.29 5.22
N GLN A 70 -19.27 -20.79 4.55
CA GLN A 70 -18.36 -21.81 5.06
C GLN A 70 -17.22 -21.24 5.93
N ILE A 71 -16.79 -20.00 5.67
CA ILE A 71 -15.64 -19.40 6.38
C ILE A 71 -16.03 -18.89 7.78
N GLY A 72 -17.32 -18.97 8.16
CA GLY A 72 -17.76 -18.49 9.49
C GLY A 72 -17.51 -16.99 9.71
N ILE A 73 -17.27 -16.26 8.63
CA ILE A 73 -17.27 -14.80 8.66
C ILE A 73 -18.68 -14.44 9.11
N GLY A 74 -18.78 -13.77 10.24
CA GLY A 74 -20.04 -13.35 10.84
C GLY A 74 -20.99 -12.77 9.81
N PRO A 75 -22.24 -12.47 10.10
CA PRO A 75 -23.26 -12.23 9.08
C PRO A 75 -22.69 -11.35 7.99
N LEU A 76 -22.41 -11.96 6.84
CA LEU A 76 -21.90 -11.29 5.66
C LEU A 76 -22.95 -10.27 5.27
N ARG A 77 -22.65 -9.08 5.67
CA ARG A 77 -23.55 -7.97 5.52
C ARG A 77 -23.35 -7.44 4.12
N GLY A 78 -24.29 -7.82 3.23
CA GLY A 78 -24.51 -7.24 1.91
C GLY A 78 -23.26 -6.96 1.11
N LEU A 79 -22.54 -7.98 0.71
CA LEU A 79 -21.27 -7.85 0.05
C LEU A 79 -21.44 -7.80 -1.45
N ASN A 80 -20.74 -6.88 -2.06
CA ASN A 80 -20.28 -7.07 -3.40
C ASN A 80 -19.07 -8.02 -3.31
N MET A 81 -19.31 -9.30 -3.43
CA MET A 81 -18.26 -10.30 -3.37
C MET A 81 -17.94 -10.79 -4.77
N ILE A 82 -16.68 -10.78 -5.10
CA ILE A 82 -16.17 -11.39 -6.32
C ILE A 82 -15.74 -12.81 -5.95
N ASP A 83 -16.47 -13.79 -6.44
CA ASP A 83 -16.17 -15.18 -6.17
C ASP A 83 -15.01 -15.68 -7.04
N THR A 84 -13.80 -15.58 -6.50
CA THR A 84 -12.56 -16.11 -7.11
C THR A 84 -12.18 -17.48 -6.52
N GLY A 85 -13.11 -18.17 -5.88
CA GLY A 85 -12.81 -19.35 -5.07
C GLY A 85 -12.39 -19.04 -3.63
N GLY A 86 -12.11 -17.79 -3.30
CA GLY A 86 -11.74 -17.31 -1.96
C GLY A 86 -12.52 -16.09 -1.47
N GLY A 87 -13.39 -15.56 -2.29
CA GLY A 87 -14.19 -14.35 -2.03
C GLY A 87 -13.31 -13.10 -1.90
N GLN A 88 -13.47 -12.13 -2.79
CA GLN A 88 -12.75 -10.85 -2.73
C GLN A 88 -13.75 -9.70 -2.54
N ILE A 89 -13.38 -8.74 -1.72
CA ILE A 89 -14.14 -7.51 -1.52
C ILE A 89 -13.46 -6.39 -2.32
N PRO A 90 -14.21 -5.52 -3.01
CA PRO A 90 -13.65 -4.46 -3.83
C PRO A 90 -13.18 -3.26 -2.98
N ASN A 91 -12.18 -3.47 -2.13
CA ASN A 91 -11.46 -2.40 -1.44
C ASN A 91 -10.14 -2.10 -2.18
N PHE A 92 -9.67 -0.86 -2.09
CA PHE A 92 -8.52 -0.39 -2.85
C PHE A 92 -7.53 0.36 -1.97
N TYR A 93 -6.24 0.05 -2.18
CA TYR A 93 -5.11 0.79 -1.65
C TYR A 93 -4.39 1.45 -2.82
N SER A 94 -4.33 2.77 -2.84
CA SER A 94 -3.73 3.55 -3.93
C SER A 94 -2.63 4.46 -3.38
N ILE A 95 -1.53 4.57 -4.10
CA ILE A 95 -0.50 5.58 -3.88
C ILE A 95 -0.48 6.52 -5.08
N LEU A 96 -0.72 7.80 -4.81
CA LEU A 96 -0.54 8.86 -5.78
C LEU A 96 0.88 9.42 -5.64
N VAL A 97 1.73 9.07 -6.58
CA VAL A 97 3.10 9.57 -6.64
C VAL A 97 3.12 10.86 -7.46
N ALA A 98 3.26 11.99 -6.78
CA ALA A 98 3.13 13.30 -7.39
C ALA A 98 4.18 14.27 -6.83
N PRO A 99 4.73 15.19 -7.65
CA PRO A 99 5.59 16.26 -7.18
C PRO A 99 4.90 17.15 -6.15
N SER A 100 5.69 17.86 -5.36
CA SER A 100 5.16 18.93 -4.49
C SER A 100 4.47 20.00 -5.33
N SER A 101 3.42 20.60 -4.79
CA SER A 101 2.67 21.69 -5.44
C SER A 101 2.09 21.32 -6.82
N SER A 102 1.84 20.05 -7.07
CA SER A 102 1.29 19.54 -8.33
C SER A 102 -0.23 19.73 -8.48
N GLY A 103 -0.90 20.35 -7.51
CA GLY A 103 -2.36 20.52 -7.54
C GLY A 103 -3.17 19.26 -7.18
N LYS A 104 -2.51 18.18 -6.78
CA LYS A 104 -3.18 16.90 -6.43
C LYS A 104 -4.27 17.03 -5.36
N ASP A 105 -4.18 18.05 -4.50
CA ASP A 105 -5.10 18.28 -3.39
C ASP A 105 -6.13 19.39 -3.68
N ILE A 106 -6.20 19.89 -4.93
CA ILE A 106 -7.14 20.95 -5.31
C ILE A 106 -8.57 20.53 -4.95
N GLY A 107 -9.25 21.44 -4.23
CA GLY A 107 -10.65 21.31 -3.84
C GLY A 107 -10.94 20.40 -2.66
N GLY A 108 -10.00 19.57 -2.19
CA GLY A 108 -10.24 18.65 -1.07
C GLY A 108 -11.46 17.73 -1.26
N LEU A 109 -11.82 17.42 -2.51
CA LEU A 109 -13.08 16.72 -2.84
C LEU A 109 -13.16 15.32 -2.26
N LEU A 110 -12.04 14.59 -2.18
CA LEU A 110 -12.02 13.25 -1.62
C LEU A 110 -12.46 13.28 -0.14
N GLU A 111 -11.83 14.14 0.65
CA GLU A 111 -12.05 14.26 2.07
C GLU A 111 -13.47 14.76 2.35
N GLN A 112 -13.93 15.77 1.60
CA GLN A 112 -15.29 16.29 1.74
C GLN A 112 -16.35 15.26 1.41
N LEU A 113 -16.18 14.46 0.35
CA LEU A 113 -17.07 13.35 0.01
C LEU A 113 -16.99 12.24 1.05
N ALA A 114 -15.80 11.92 1.55
CA ALA A 114 -15.62 10.91 2.58
C ALA A 114 -16.31 11.31 3.88
N VAL A 115 -16.23 12.58 4.29
CA VAL A 115 -16.95 13.14 5.45
C VAL A 115 -18.47 13.08 5.21
N ARG A 116 -18.94 13.53 4.04
CA ARG A 116 -20.38 13.56 3.69
C ARG A 116 -21.03 12.18 3.72
N HIS A 117 -20.27 11.15 3.36
CA HIS A 117 -20.76 9.76 3.34
C HIS A 117 -20.41 8.97 4.62
N ASN A 118 -19.83 9.59 5.64
CA ASN A 118 -19.35 8.96 6.87
C ASN A 118 -18.32 7.84 6.60
N TRP A 119 -17.37 8.09 5.72
CA TRP A 119 -16.26 7.19 5.43
C TRP A 119 -14.90 7.72 5.86
N TYR A 120 -14.82 8.97 6.25
CA TYR A 120 -13.54 9.60 6.58
C TYR A 120 -13.00 9.11 7.93
N ILE A 121 -11.86 8.44 7.87
CA ILE A 121 -11.06 8.12 9.05
C ILE A 121 -10.15 9.33 9.29
N GLY A 122 -10.48 10.10 10.30
CA GLY A 122 -9.67 11.25 10.69
C GLY A 122 -8.29 10.87 11.23
N ASP A 123 -7.52 11.89 11.59
CA ASP A 123 -6.19 11.70 12.17
C ASP A 123 -6.30 10.95 13.51
N ALA A 124 -5.67 9.80 13.56
CA ALA A 124 -5.55 9.02 14.79
C ALA A 124 -4.20 9.32 15.44
N GLY A 125 -4.19 9.51 16.76
CA GLY A 125 -2.96 9.75 17.52
C GLY A 125 -2.15 8.50 17.83
N SER A 126 -2.68 7.30 17.51
CA SER A 126 -2.03 6.01 17.76
C SER A 126 -2.57 4.90 16.85
N ALA A 127 -1.84 3.79 16.78
CA ALA A 127 -2.28 2.60 16.04
C ALA A 127 -3.57 1.99 16.61
N GLU A 128 -3.75 2.05 17.94
CA GLU A 128 -4.98 1.61 18.60
C GLU A 128 -6.17 2.49 18.21
N GLY A 129 -5.98 3.81 18.26
CA GLY A 129 -7.01 4.78 17.86
C GLY A 129 -7.44 4.58 16.42
N LEU A 130 -6.49 4.29 15.52
CA LEU A 130 -6.79 3.98 14.13
C LEU A 130 -7.56 2.66 13.99
N ALA A 131 -7.19 1.62 14.72
CA ALA A 131 -7.90 0.36 14.74
C ALA A 131 -9.34 0.53 15.27
N ASP A 132 -9.54 1.31 16.34
CA ASP A 132 -10.87 1.62 16.88
C ASP A 132 -11.72 2.40 15.87
N ALA A 133 -11.12 3.30 15.09
CA ALA A 133 -11.83 4.03 14.03
C ALA A 133 -12.31 3.07 12.92
N PHE A 134 -11.47 2.12 12.49
CA PHE A 134 -11.88 1.12 11.51
C PHE A 134 -12.87 0.07 12.04
N ILE A 135 -12.88 -0.22 13.35
CA ILE A 135 -13.94 -1.04 13.95
C ILE A 135 -15.29 -0.35 13.83
N LYS A 136 -15.34 0.96 14.04
CA LYS A 136 -16.57 1.77 13.90
C LYS A 136 -16.96 2.00 12.44
N MET A 137 -15.99 2.10 11.56
CA MET A 137 -16.14 2.44 10.14
C MET A 137 -15.34 1.47 9.26
N PRO A 138 -15.84 0.22 9.12
CA PRO A 138 -15.04 -0.89 8.58
C PRO A 138 -14.67 -0.76 7.10
N ASN A 139 -15.36 0.08 6.35
CA ASN A 139 -15.05 0.43 4.96
C ASN A 139 -14.49 1.85 4.81
N GLY A 140 -14.00 2.41 5.92
CA GLY A 140 -13.52 3.79 5.97
C GLY A 140 -12.37 4.09 5.02
N ILE A 141 -12.20 5.37 4.74
CA ILE A 141 -11.13 5.92 3.91
C ILE A 141 -10.06 6.51 4.81
N LEU A 142 -8.85 5.99 4.70
CA LEU A 142 -7.65 6.57 5.29
C LEU A 142 -6.92 7.38 4.22
N SER A 143 -6.89 8.70 4.38
CA SER A 143 -6.11 9.61 3.54
C SER A 143 -4.75 9.86 4.20
N ILE A 144 -3.68 9.44 3.54
CA ILE A 144 -2.30 9.57 4.01
C ILE A 144 -1.62 10.65 3.17
N SER A 145 -1.45 11.84 3.72
CA SER A 145 -0.79 12.95 3.04
C SER A 145 0.72 12.73 2.89
N GLU A 146 1.34 12.02 3.85
CA GLU A 146 2.76 11.71 3.88
C GLU A 146 2.98 10.23 4.21
N LEU A 147 3.55 9.47 3.26
CA LEU A 147 3.78 8.04 3.42
C LEU A 147 4.96 7.71 4.33
N GLN A 148 5.95 8.62 4.46
CA GLN A 148 7.19 8.36 5.20
C GLN A 148 6.98 7.85 6.62
N PRO A 149 6.11 8.43 7.48
CA PRO A 149 5.92 7.93 8.85
C PRO A 149 5.40 6.50 8.93
N TRP A 150 4.75 5.99 7.87
CA TRP A 150 4.22 4.63 7.81
C TRP A 150 5.29 3.57 7.54
N LEU A 151 6.41 3.98 6.96
CA LEU A 151 7.57 3.13 6.69
C LEU A 151 8.69 3.30 7.73
N ASP A 152 8.63 4.35 8.56
CA ASP A 152 9.62 4.57 9.62
C ASP A 152 9.22 3.82 10.91
N VAL A 153 10.01 2.82 11.29
CA VAL A 153 9.81 2.01 12.50
C VAL A 153 9.77 2.81 13.81
N LYS A 154 10.24 4.06 13.79
CA LYS A 154 10.20 4.96 14.95
C LYS A 154 8.87 5.66 15.12
N CYS A 155 8.04 5.67 14.08
CA CYS A 155 6.74 6.33 14.07
C CYS A 155 5.63 5.36 14.49
N TRP A 156 4.61 5.86 15.19
CA TRP A 156 3.48 5.02 15.61
C TRP A 156 2.68 4.47 14.43
N GLN A 157 2.66 5.19 13.31
CA GLN A 157 1.98 4.76 12.07
C GLN A 157 2.50 3.41 11.59
N HIS A 158 3.81 3.15 11.71
CA HIS A 158 4.39 1.85 11.36
C HIS A 158 3.75 0.70 12.15
N ASN A 159 3.37 0.91 13.41
CA ASN A 159 2.70 -0.10 14.22
C ASN A 159 1.29 -0.47 13.72
N ALA A 160 0.68 0.38 12.90
CA ALA A 160 -0.61 0.12 12.28
C ALA A 160 -0.51 -0.72 10.98
N VAL A 161 0.66 -0.76 10.35
CA VAL A 161 0.90 -1.47 9.08
C VAL A 161 0.48 -2.94 9.11
N PRO A 162 0.80 -3.75 10.17
CA PRO A 162 0.42 -5.15 10.20
C PRO A 162 -1.09 -5.39 10.14
N PHE A 163 -1.91 -4.57 10.82
CA PHE A 163 -3.35 -4.76 10.76
C PHE A 163 -3.94 -4.30 9.43
N LEU A 164 -3.47 -3.19 8.84
CA LEU A 164 -3.89 -2.75 7.51
C LEU A 164 -3.54 -3.80 6.45
N THR A 165 -2.35 -4.40 6.57
CA THR A 165 -1.91 -5.49 5.70
C THR A 165 -2.83 -6.71 5.80
N LYS A 166 -3.26 -7.09 7.01
CA LYS A 166 -4.19 -8.22 7.23
C LYS A 166 -5.60 -7.91 6.73
N SER A 167 -6.09 -6.71 6.97
CA SER A 167 -7.45 -6.30 6.62
C SER A 167 -7.68 -6.19 5.11
N PHE A 168 -6.63 -6.04 4.31
CA PHE A 168 -6.76 -5.89 2.86
C PHE A 168 -7.51 -7.03 2.18
N ASN A 169 -7.19 -8.28 2.51
CA ASN A 169 -7.79 -9.46 1.88
C ASN A 169 -8.71 -10.25 2.80
N LYS A 170 -8.40 -10.27 4.08
CA LYS A 170 -9.08 -11.19 5.00
C LYS A 170 -10.32 -10.59 5.64
N GLY A 171 -10.45 -9.26 5.61
CA GLY A 171 -11.59 -8.54 6.18
C GLY A 171 -11.72 -8.68 7.69
N PHE A 172 -10.79 -9.34 8.36
CA PHE A 172 -10.74 -9.41 9.81
C PHE A 172 -9.35 -9.09 10.31
N PHE A 173 -9.26 -8.53 11.47
CA PHE A 173 -8.02 -8.45 12.22
C PHE A 173 -8.24 -8.72 13.71
N LYS A 174 -7.20 -9.28 14.32
CA LYS A 174 -7.03 -9.34 15.76
C LYS A 174 -5.58 -8.93 16.03
N SER A 175 -5.41 -7.81 16.65
CA SER A 175 -4.09 -7.25 16.94
C SER A 175 -4.00 -6.89 18.42
N SER A 176 -2.88 -7.26 19.02
CA SER A 176 -2.52 -6.84 20.37
C SER A 176 -1.60 -5.64 20.23
N PHE A 177 -2.00 -4.52 20.78
CA PHE A 177 -1.18 -3.33 20.86
C PHE A 177 -0.54 -3.28 22.26
N SER A 178 0.77 -3.13 22.31
CA SER A 178 1.47 -3.04 23.58
C SER A 178 1.16 -1.72 24.29
N SER A 179 0.56 -1.77 25.48
CA SER A 179 0.50 -0.61 26.36
C SER A 179 1.77 -0.55 27.23
N ARG A 180 2.19 0.67 27.60
CA ARG A 180 3.31 0.87 28.55
C ARG A 180 3.12 0.19 29.90
N GLY A 181 1.95 -0.37 30.20
CA GLY A 181 1.60 -1.06 31.45
C GLY A 181 1.56 -2.59 31.39
N GLY A 182 2.05 -3.22 30.30
CA GLY A 182 2.17 -4.69 30.22
C GLY A 182 0.90 -5.45 29.87
N HIS A 183 -0.27 -4.82 29.88
CA HIS A 183 -1.53 -5.41 29.43
C HIS A 183 -1.87 -4.91 28.03
N GLY A 184 -1.53 -5.69 27.01
CA GLY A 184 -1.86 -5.36 25.63
C GLY A 184 -3.39 -5.30 25.41
N ASN A 185 -3.88 -4.16 24.97
CA ASN A 185 -5.28 -4.04 24.55
C ASN A 185 -5.47 -4.76 23.22
N ILE A 186 -6.32 -5.77 23.22
CA ILE A 186 -6.69 -6.50 22.00
C ILE A 186 -7.76 -5.70 21.28
N ARG A 187 -7.53 -5.41 19.99
CA ARG A 187 -8.49 -4.88 19.05
C ARG A 187 -8.80 -5.96 18.01
N ALA A 188 -10.07 -6.21 17.77
CA ALA A 188 -10.50 -7.19 16.79
C ALA A 188 -11.72 -6.69 16.01
N ALA A 189 -11.77 -7.01 14.76
CA ALA A 189 -12.93 -6.81 13.90
C ALA A 189 -13.10 -8.02 12.98
N ASP A 190 -14.35 -8.50 12.86
CA ASP A 190 -14.70 -9.60 11.97
C ASP A 190 -14.97 -9.13 10.54
N TYR A 191 -15.14 -7.83 10.36
CA TYR A 191 -15.33 -7.18 9.07
C TYR A 191 -14.58 -5.87 9.08
N CYS A 192 -13.56 -5.75 8.23
CA CYS A 192 -12.79 -4.52 8.09
C CYS A 192 -12.08 -4.53 6.73
N TYR A 193 -12.58 -3.73 5.80
CA TYR A 193 -12.02 -3.56 4.46
C TYR A 193 -11.68 -2.09 4.22
N PRO A 194 -10.58 -1.60 4.79
CA PRO A 194 -10.17 -0.21 4.63
C PRO A 194 -9.90 0.13 3.17
N ASN A 195 -10.06 1.41 2.85
CA ASN A 195 -9.66 1.98 1.58
C ASN A 195 -8.61 3.04 1.87
N ILE A 196 -7.50 3.02 1.16
CA ILE A 196 -6.36 3.90 1.46
C ILE A 196 -5.98 4.69 0.23
N LEU A 197 -5.87 6.00 0.39
CA LEU A 197 -5.15 6.86 -0.54
C LEU A 197 -3.92 7.42 0.17
N ALA A 198 -2.74 7.03 -0.28
CA ALA A 198 -1.50 7.62 0.18
C ALA A 198 -0.92 8.56 -0.89
N CYS A 199 -0.34 9.66 -0.46
CA CYS A 199 0.39 10.57 -1.32
C CYS A 199 1.88 10.55 -0.97
N VAL A 200 2.73 10.62 -1.99
CA VAL A 200 4.17 10.67 -1.80
C VAL A 200 4.85 11.38 -2.97
N GLN A 201 5.93 12.07 -2.70
CA GLN A 201 6.78 12.64 -3.75
C GLN A 201 7.69 11.55 -4.34
N PRO A 202 8.02 11.59 -5.66
CA PRO A 202 8.85 10.58 -6.29
C PRO A 202 10.21 10.39 -5.59
N ASP A 203 10.87 11.48 -5.24
CA ASP A 203 12.19 11.43 -4.59
C ASP A 203 12.12 10.95 -3.13
N VAL A 204 11.01 11.23 -2.45
CA VAL A 204 10.76 10.70 -1.11
C VAL A 204 10.52 9.21 -1.19
N LEU A 205 9.65 8.75 -2.09
CA LEU A 205 9.38 7.31 -2.28
C LEU A 205 10.67 6.53 -2.51
N ARG A 206 11.54 7.00 -3.40
CA ARG A 206 12.83 6.36 -3.68
C ARG A 206 13.79 6.30 -2.48
N LYS A 207 13.65 7.24 -1.54
CA LYS A 207 14.51 7.31 -0.34
C LYS A 207 14.00 6.43 0.80
N ILE A 208 12.69 6.31 0.94
CA ILE A 208 12.07 5.64 2.09
C ILE A 208 11.71 4.19 1.82
N ALA A 209 11.35 3.84 0.57
CA ALA A 209 11.02 2.48 0.21
C ALA A 209 12.29 1.64 0.06
N ASP A 210 12.28 0.45 0.66
CA ASP A 210 13.32 -0.55 0.45
C ASP A 210 12.70 -1.87 -0.04
N LYS A 211 13.54 -2.82 -0.44
CA LYS A 211 13.08 -4.13 -0.92
C LYS A 211 12.23 -4.84 0.13
N SER A 212 12.57 -4.70 1.41
CA SER A 212 11.82 -5.33 2.50
C SER A 212 10.41 -4.76 2.65
N ASP A 213 10.20 -3.46 2.43
CA ASP A 213 8.86 -2.84 2.46
C ASP A 213 7.97 -3.35 1.34
N LEU A 214 8.56 -3.62 0.18
CA LEU A 214 7.88 -4.22 -0.96
C LEU A 214 7.57 -5.70 -0.69
N GLU A 215 8.54 -6.47 -0.20
CA GLU A 215 8.41 -7.90 0.12
C GLU A 215 7.52 -8.16 1.34
N ASN A 216 7.57 -7.32 2.38
CA ASN A 216 6.72 -7.40 3.58
C ASN A 216 5.23 -7.20 3.28
N GLY A 217 4.94 -6.83 2.04
CA GLY A 217 3.61 -6.88 1.48
C GLY A 217 2.71 -5.68 1.83
N PHE A 218 3.15 -4.67 2.58
CA PHE A 218 2.35 -3.45 2.76
C PHE A 218 2.34 -2.62 1.48
N LEU A 219 3.49 -2.15 1.02
CA LEU A 219 3.60 -1.41 -0.25
C LEU A 219 3.18 -2.25 -1.45
N GLY A 220 3.45 -3.56 -1.44
CA GLY A 220 3.01 -4.48 -2.48
C GLY A 220 1.50 -4.58 -2.65
N ARG A 221 0.69 -4.04 -1.71
CA ARG A 221 -0.77 -3.97 -1.82
C ARG A 221 -1.28 -2.72 -2.51
N PHE A 222 -0.42 -1.77 -2.76
CA PHE A 222 -0.83 -0.50 -3.34
C PHE A 222 -0.77 -0.50 -4.86
N LEU A 223 -1.73 0.19 -5.44
CA LEU A 223 -1.79 0.59 -6.83
C LEU A 223 -1.01 1.89 -7.00
N PHE A 224 0.05 1.87 -7.78
CA PHE A 224 0.89 3.05 -7.99
C PHE A 224 0.35 3.88 -9.15
N ALA A 225 -0.17 5.07 -8.84
CA ALA A 225 -0.61 6.05 -9.82
C ALA A 225 0.43 7.19 -9.88
N ARG A 226 1.12 7.33 -11.01
CA ARG A 226 2.14 8.36 -11.21
C ARG A 226 1.55 9.58 -11.88
N MET A 227 1.65 10.72 -11.22
CA MET A 227 1.33 12.01 -11.79
C MET A 227 2.59 12.62 -12.43
N VAL A 228 2.52 12.93 -13.71
CA VAL A 228 3.52 13.78 -14.36
C VAL A 228 3.28 15.22 -13.89
N HIS A 229 4.34 15.97 -13.66
CA HIS A 229 4.23 17.35 -13.20
C HIS A 229 3.47 18.21 -14.21
N VAL A 230 2.39 18.79 -13.77
CA VAL A 230 1.60 19.78 -14.50
C VAL A 230 1.35 20.93 -13.55
N LEU A 231 1.62 22.14 -13.97
CA LEU A 231 1.22 23.32 -13.19
C LEU A 231 -0.29 23.50 -13.35
N CYS A 232 -1.03 23.05 -12.37
CA CYS A 232 -2.48 23.15 -12.32
C CYS A 232 -2.90 24.32 -11.41
N GLN A 233 -3.85 25.10 -11.88
CA GLN A 233 -4.51 26.11 -11.06
C GLN A 233 -5.97 25.68 -10.78
N PRO A 234 -6.53 26.02 -9.63
CA PRO A 234 -7.94 25.77 -9.38
C PRO A 234 -8.79 26.43 -10.47
N ASN A 235 -9.70 25.66 -11.07
CA ASN A 235 -10.71 26.20 -11.96
C ASN A 235 -11.83 26.86 -11.13
N SER A 236 -12.55 27.82 -11.72
CA SER A 236 -13.78 28.33 -11.13
C SER A 236 -14.89 27.27 -11.30
N PHE A 237 -15.02 26.37 -10.32
CA PHE A 237 -16.10 25.38 -10.28
C PHE A 237 -16.98 25.59 -9.06
N ASP A 238 -18.27 25.30 -9.22
CA ASP A 238 -19.21 25.28 -8.10
C ASP A 238 -18.93 24.02 -7.28
N LEU A 239 -18.22 24.20 -6.17
CA LEU A 239 -17.83 23.12 -5.26
C LEU A 239 -19.05 22.33 -4.76
N GLN A 240 -20.13 23.04 -4.35
CA GLN A 240 -21.30 22.37 -3.79
C GLN A 240 -22.02 21.54 -4.85
N LYS A 241 -22.23 22.09 -6.04
CA LYS A 241 -22.82 21.39 -7.15
C LYS A 241 -21.99 20.16 -7.54
N THR A 242 -20.68 20.31 -7.62
CA THR A 242 -19.76 19.18 -7.92
C THR A 242 -19.86 18.08 -6.87
N LEU A 243 -19.87 18.42 -5.58
CA LEU A 243 -20.06 17.47 -4.48
C LEU A 243 -21.41 16.76 -4.56
N ASP A 244 -22.48 17.48 -4.94
CA ASP A 244 -23.81 16.90 -5.08
C ASP A 244 -23.87 15.88 -6.24
N GLU A 245 -23.32 16.24 -7.38
CA GLU A 245 -23.25 15.35 -8.55
C GLU A 245 -22.40 14.12 -8.31
N MET A 246 -21.23 14.28 -7.69
CA MET A 246 -20.36 13.16 -7.30
C MET A 246 -21.04 12.27 -6.23
N SER A 247 -21.76 12.87 -5.28
CA SER A 247 -22.52 12.11 -4.27
C SER A 247 -23.62 11.27 -4.90
N LEU A 248 -24.31 11.77 -5.92
CA LEU A 248 -25.30 10.97 -6.68
C LEU A 248 -24.66 9.77 -7.37
N LEU A 249 -23.46 9.92 -7.95
CA LEU A 249 -22.70 8.80 -8.51
C LEU A 249 -22.33 7.78 -7.43
N LEU A 250 -21.85 8.24 -6.27
CA LEU A 250 -21.51 7.35 -5.16
C LEU A 250 -22.73 6.61 -4.60
N GLU A 251 -23.92 7.25 -4.57
CA GLU A 251 -25.16 6.57 -4.23
C GLU A 251 -25.53 5.48 -5.26
N ALA A 252 -25.21 5.68 -6.55
CA ALA A 252 -25.37 4.63 -7.54
C ALA A 252 -24.47 3.41 -7.24
N PHE A 253 -23.20 3.62 -6.87
CA PHE A 253 -22.33 2.53 -6.40
C PHE A 253 -22.86 1.86 -5.13
N LYS A 254 -23.35 2.61 -4.16
CA LYS A 254 -23.94 2.06 -2.92
C LYS A 254 -25.14 1.16 -3.17
N ARG A 255 -25.91 1.41 -4.23
CA ARG A 255 -27.10 0.59 -4.57
C ARG A 255 -26.73 -0.74 -5.20
N LYS A 256 -25.51 -0.88 -5.71
CA LYS A 256 -25.07 -2.16 -6.30
C LYS A 256 -24.85 -3.19 -5.19
N GLU A 257 -25.54 -4.31 -5.32
CA GLU A 257 -25.54 -5.41 -4.35
C GLU A 257 -25.44 -6.73 -5.07
N GLY A 258 -24.63 -7.63 -4.58
CA GLY A 258 -24.64 -9.00 -5.05
C GLY A 258 -23.31 -9.72 -5.05
N VAL A 259 -23.38 -10.98 -5.38
CA VAL A 259 -22.22 -11.84 -5.63
C VAL A 259 -21.99 -11.86 -7.13
N ILE A 260 -20.77 -11.60 -7.54
CA ILE A 260 -20.35 -11.75 -8.93
C ILE A 260 -19.64 -13.08 -9.03
N HIS A 261 -20.27 -14.00 -9.75
CA HIS A 261 -19.63 -15.25 -10.11
C HIS A 261 -18.65 -15.03 -11.24
N ILE A 262 -17.41 -15.44 -11.00
CA ILE A 262 -16.39 -15.45 -12.03
C ILE A 262 -16.49 -16.80 -12.71
N GLU A 263 -16.99 -16.79 -13.92
CA GLU A 263 -17.10 -17.99 -14.75
C GLU A 263 -15.76 -18.64 -15.09
N LYS A 264 -15.86 -19.84 -15.70
CA LYS A 264 -14.73 -20.64 -16.20
C LYS A 264 -13.75 -19.86 -17.11
N GLY A 265 -14.22 -18.77 -17.75
CA GLY A 265 -13.38 -17.85 -18.55
C GLY A 265 -12.33 -17.09 -17.74
N TYR A 266 -12.51 -16.92 -16.43
CA TYR A 266 -11.53 -16.28 -15.56
C TYR A 266 -10.19 -17.01 -15.54
N SER A 267 -10.19 -18.34 -15.46
CA SER A 267 -8.96 -19.14 -15.48
C SER A 267 -8.18 -18.95 -16.78
N ALA A 268 -8.86 -18.83 -17.91
CA ALA A 268 -8.22 -18.59 -19.21
C ALA A 268 -7.63 -17.17 -19.29
N ASN A 269 -8.37 -16.16 -18.82
CA ASN A 269 -7.91 -14.78 -18.78
C ASN A 269 -6.73 -14.60 -17.81
N LEU A 270 -6.79 -15.23 -16.63
CA LEU A 270 -5.66 -15.28 -15.69
C LEU A 270 -4.44 -15.96 -16.31
N GLY A 271 -4.60 -17.13 -16.95
CA GLY A 271 -3.52 -17.83 -17.61
C GLY A 271 -2.82 -16.97 -18.66
N LYS A 272 -3.61 -16.22 -19.45
CA LYS A 272 -3.10 -15.26 -20.43
C LYS A 272 -2.29 -14.13 -19.76
N MET A 273 -2.75 -13.62 -18.61
CA MET A 273 -2.04 -12.57 -17.89
C MET A 273 -0.77 -13.12 -17.23
N PHE A 274 -0.81 -14.29 -16.61
CA PHE A 274 0.38 -14.93 -16.00
C PHE A 274 1.45 -15.34 -17.02
N SER A 275 1.08 -15.60 -18.28
CA SER A 275 2.07 -15.89 -19.33
C SER A 275 2.91 -14.66 -19.72
N LYS A 276 2.53 -13.45 -19.30
CA LYS A 276 3.33 -12.24 -19.47
C LYS A 276 4.40 -12.20 -18.38
N ASN A 277 5.67 -12.28 -18.77
CA ASN A 277 6.77 -12.19 -17.82
C ASN A 277 6.91 -10.78 -17.26
N ALA A 278 6.96 -10.66 -15.95
CA ALA A 278 7.38 -9.45 -15.26
C ALA A 278 8.87 -9.52 -14.93
N PRO A 279 9.59 -8.38 -14.85
CA PRO A 279 10.91 -8.35 -14.23
C PRO A 279 10.85 -8.95 -12.82
N GLU A 280 11.88 -9.73 -12.44
CA GLU A 280 11.90 -10.44 -11.14
C GLU A 280 11.75 -9.47 -9.97
N GLU A 281 12.34 -8.29 -10.10
CA GLU A 281 12.36 -7.23 -9.08
C GLU A 281 10.97 -6.73 -8.70
N ILE A 282 10.00 -6.77 -9.61
CA ILE A 282 8.63 -6.29 -9.41
C ILE A 282 7.56 -7.37 -9.63
N ASP A 283 7.97 -8.63 -9.71
CA ASP A 283 7.09 -9.79 -9.92
C ASP A 283 5.98 -9.87 -8.83
N PHE A 284 6.31 -9.50 -7.58
CA PHE A 284 5.34 -9.42 -6.49
C PHE A 284 4.20 -8.42 -6.81
N SER A 285 4.50 -7.26 -7.40
CA SER A 285 3.50 -6.27 -7.80
C SER A 285 2.63 -6.81 -8.93
N TRP A 286 3.24 -7.47 -9.91
CA TRP A 286 2.54 -8.10 -11.03
C TRP A 286 1.58 -9.19 -10.56
N LYS A 287 2.04 -10.12 -9.72
CA LYS A 287 1.21 -11.18 -9.14
C LYS A 287 0.04 -10.63 -8.34
N ARG A 288 0.26 -9.54 -7.60
CA ARG A 288 -0.78 -8.86 -6.83
C ARG A 288 -1.84 -8.22 -7.72
N LEU A 289 -1.39 -7.52 -8.75
CA LEU A 289 -2.28 -6.90 -9.74
C LEU A 289 -3.19 -7.94 -10.40
N ILE A 290 -2.65 -9.08 -10.79
CA ILE A 290 -3.43 -10.14 -11.44
C ILE A 290 -4.36 -10.83 -10.45
N ASN A 291 -3.87 -11.27 -9.29
CA ASN A 291 -4.64 -12.11 -8.39
C ASN A 291 -5.72 -11.33 -7.62
N GLU A 292 -5.48 -10.06 -7.31
CA GLU A 292 -6.33 -9.30 -6.40
C GLU A 292 -7.05 -8.15 -7.10
N TYR A 293 -6.36 -7.40 -7.94
CA TYR A 293 -6.93 -6.20 -8.54
C TYR A 293 -7.62 -6.43 -9.88
N TYR A 294 -7.16 -7.36 -10.68
CA TYR A 294 -7.76 -7.65 -11.99
C TYR A 294 -9.25 -7.99 -11.89
N PRO A 295 -9.69 -8.91 -11.03
CA PRO A 295 -11.12 -9.16 -10.84
C PRO A 295 -11.86 -7.97 -10.22
N ARG A 296 -11.24 -7.20 -9.32
CA ARG A 296 -11.86 -5.99 -8.75
C ARG A 296 -12.08 -4.92 -9.82
N PHE A 297 -11.16 -4.76 -10.76
CA PHE A 297 -11.32 -3.84 -11.88
C PHE A 297 -12.40 -4.30 -12.84
N ALA A 298 -12.43 -5.59 -13.21
CA ALA A 298 -13.46 -6.11 -14.08
C ALA A 298 -14.86 -5.86 -13.48
N PHE A 299 -15.01 -6.13 -12.18
CA PHE A 299 -16.23 -5.79 -11.46
C PHE A 299 -16.54 -4.28 -11.49
N LEU A 300 -15.58 -3.45 -11.12
CA LEU A 300 -15.78 -1.99 -11.06
C LEU A 300 -16.21 -1.42 -12.41
N LEU A 301 -15.62 -1.91 -13.50
CA LEU A 301 -15.87 -1.44 -14.85
C LEU A 301 -17.17 -2.00 -15.46
N SER A 302 -17.69 -3.10 -14.94
CA SER A 302 -19.00 -3.63 -15.34
C SER A 302 -20.17 -2.80 -14.82
N LEU A 303 -19.96 -1.93 -13.83
CA LEU A 303 -21.00 -1.14 -13.21
C LEU A 303 -21.42 0.02 -14.11
N THR A 304 -22.70 0.06 -14.45
CA THR A 304 -23.34 1.09 -15.28
C THR A 304 -24.39 1.87 -14.49
N ASP A 305 -24.87 2.98 -15.04
CA ASP A 305 -25.97 3.77 -14.47
C ASP A 305 -27.33 3.05 -14.51
N ASP A 306 -27.46 1.99 -15.28
CA ASP A 306 -28.72 1.29 -15.45
C ASP A 306 -29.20 0.73 -14.10
N PRO A 307 -30.37 1.20 -13.59
CA PRO A 307 -30.96 0.69 -12.36
C PRO A 307 -31.33 -0.78 -12.46
N ALA A 308 -31.58 -1.31 -13.66
CA ALA A 308 -31.92 -2.71 -13.90
C ALA A 308 -30.70 -3.63 -13.69
N THR A 309 -29.48 -3.10 -13.81
CA THR A 309 -28.24 -3.81 -13.43
C THR A 309 -27.97 -3.79 -11.92
N GLN A 310 -29.01 -3.94 -11.10
CA GLN A 310 -28.81 -4.29 -9.71
C GLN A 310 -28.22 -5.70 -9.68
N CYS A 311 -26.92 -5.75 -9.31
CA CYS A 311 -26.16 -6.98 -9.32
C CYS A 311 -26.73 -8.00 -8.33
N ARG A 312 -27.62 -8.85 -8.76
CA ARG A 312 -28.04 -9.99 -7.92
C ARG A 312 -27.18 -11.22 -8.21
N GLU A 313 -26.78 -11.46 -9.39
CA GLU A 313 -25.84 -12.49 -9.85
C GLU A 313 -25.42 -12.08 -11.27
N THR A 314 -24.35 -11.34 -11.39
CA THR A 314 -23.94 -10.81 -12.71
C THR A 314 -22.70 -11.53 -13.17
N GLU A 315 -22.75 -12.09 -14.34
CA GLU A 315 -21.59 -12.58 -15.06
C GLU A 315 -20.81 -11.42 -15.64
N LEU A 316 -19.50 -11.42 -15.44
CA LEU A 316 -18.63 -10.43 -16.09
C LEU A 316 -18.48 -10.76 -17.57
N LYS A 317 -18.66 -9.77 -18.43
CA LYS A 317 -18.49 -9.90 -19.86
C LYS A 317 -17.02 -9.88 -20.26
N ASN A 318 -16.69 -10.45 -21.39
CA ASN A 318 -15.31 -10.38 -21.93
C ASN A 318 -14.81 -8.94 -22.05
N THR A 319 -15.68 -8.00 -22.40
CA THR A 319 -15.35 -6.57 -22.48
C THR A 319 -14.95 -5.96 -21.14
N ASP A 320 -15.49 -6.45 -20.03
CA ASP A 320 -15.13 -5.98 -18.68
C ASP A 320 -13.72 -6.46 -18.32
N TRP A 321 -13.39 -7.69 -18.70
CA TRP A 321 -12.05 -8.25 -18.54
C TRP A 321 -11.00 -7.54 -19.40
N GLU A 322 -11.32 -7.26 -20.67
CA GLU A 322 -10.43 -6.52 -21.57
C GLU A 322 -10.14 -5.11 -21.03
N ARG A 323 -11.16 -4.41 -20.53
CA ARG A 323 -11.00 -3.10 -19.88
C ARG A 323 -10.16 -3.19 -18.61
N ALA A 324 -10.40 -4.21 -17.81
CA ALA A 324 -9.62 -4.43 -16.58
C ALA A 324 -8.15 -4.74 -16.88
N GLU A 325 -7.86 -5.48 -17.95
CA GLU A 325 -6.50 -5.73 -18.43
C GLU A 325 -5.76 -4.43 -18.72
N LEU A 326 -6.40 -3.47 -19.37
CA LEU A 326 -5.78 -2.16 -19.62
C LEU A 326 -5.43 -1.41 -18.34
N LEU A 327 -6.32 -1.45 -17.33
CA LEU A 327 -6.01 -0.85 -16.01
C LEU A 327 -4.84 -1.56 -15.30
N VAL A 328 -4.83 -2.88 -15.30
CA VAL A 328 -3.74 -3.68 -14.72
C VAL A 328 -2.41 -3.31 -15.38
N LEU A 329 -2.35 -3.30 -16.70
CA LEU A 329 -1.15 -2.96 -17.45
C LEU A 329 -0.69 -1.52 -17.22
N TRP A 330 -1.62 -0.59 -17.03
CA TRP A 330 -1.29 0.80 -16.72
C TRP A 330 -0.69 0.94 -15.32
N PHE A 331 -1.29 0.32 -14.30
CA PHE A 331 -0.74 0.33 -12.96
C PHE A 331 0.61 -0.38 -12.89
N PHE A 332 0.76 -1.47 -13.63
CA PHE A 332 2.03 -2.18 -13.73
C PHE A 332 3.13 -1.30 -14.34
N ALA A 333 2.84 -0.62 -15.46
CA ALA A 333 3.78 0.30 -16.08
C ALA A 333 4.15 1.49 -15.16
N ASN A 334 3.24 1.95 -14.30
CA ASN A 334 3.56 2.95 -13.28
C ASN A 334 4.44 2.37 -12.16
N ALA A 335 4.14 1.16 -11.68
CA ALA A 335 4.97 0.47 -10.69
C ALA A 335 6.38 0.23 -11.22
N GLU A 336 6.52 -0.28 -12.44
CA GLU A 336 7.79 -0.49 -13.11
C GLU A 336 8.65 0.79 -13.13
N ARG A 337 8.09 1.90 -13.59
CA ARG A 337 8.81 3.18 -13.67
C ARG A 337 9.22 3.75 -12.30
N LEU A 338 8.49 3.39 -11.25
CA LEU A 338 8.72 3.92 -9.90
C LEU A 338 9.63 3.02 -9.07
N LEU A 339 9.54 1.69 -9.25
CA LEU A 339 10.14 0.71 -8.36
C LEU A 339 11.44 0.11 -8.87
N LEU A 340 11.64 -0.04 -10.20
CA LEU A 340 12.86 -0.64 -10.76
C LEU A 340 14.17 0.07 -10.36
N ASN A 341 14.12 1.33 -9.94
CA ASN A 341 15.30 2.07 -9.48
C ASN A 341 15.48 2.09 -7.95
N ILE A 342 14.63 1.37 -7.22
CA ILE A 342 14.71 1.34 -5.73
C ILE A 342 15.77 0.32 -5.28
N GLU A 343 15.95 -0.77 -6.00
CA GLU A 343 16.85 -1.87 -5.63
C GLU A 343 18.32 -1.49 -5.61
N ASP A 344 18.79 -0.76 -6.61
CA ASP A 344 20.21 -0.37 -6.74
C ASP A 344 20.73 0.50 -5.58
N ARG A 345 19.81 1.20 -4.89
CA ARG A 345 20.18 2.09 -3.79
C ARG A 345 20.27 1.41 -2.43
N ASN A 346 19.55 0.31 -2.24
CA ASN A 346 19.55 -0.39 -0.95
C ASN A 346 20.78 -1.29 -0.76
N VAL A 347 21.31 -1.84 -1.85
CA VAL A 347 22.63 -2.49 -1.81
C VAL A 347 23.67 -1.45 -1.39
N ASP A 348 23.68 -0.29 -2.02
CA ASP A 348 24.56 0.82 -1.67
C ASP A 348 24.35 1.35 -0.24
N SER A 349 23.11 1.46 0.24
CA SER A 349 22.84 1.96 1.61
C SER A 349 23.24 0.96 2.68
N ARG A 350 23.00 -0.33 2.49
CA ARG A 350 23.46 -1.39 3.42
C ARG A 350 24.98 -1.51 3.41
N THR A 351 25.58 -1.46 2.23
CA THR A 351 27.03 -1.44 2.08
C THR A 351 27.64 -0.21 2.74
N ARG A 352 27.08 0.99 2.51
CA ARG A 352 27.49 2.23 3.19
C ARG A 352 27.29 2.20 4.69
N THR A 353 26.19 1.62 5.18
CA THR A 353 25.96 1.46 6.62
C THR A 353 26.95 0.47 7.23
N ARG A 354 27.27 -0.61 6.50
CA ARG A 354 28.26 -1.60 6.92
C ARG A 354 29.66 -1.00 6.90
N GLU A 355 30.05 -0.35 5.82
CA GLU A 355 31.33 0.39 5.71
C GLU A 355 31.46 1.46 6.80
N SER A 356 30.39 2.23 7.08
CA SER A 356 30.35 3.19 8.17
C SER A 356 30.54 2.54 9.56
N LEU A 357 30.06 1.29 9.74
CA LEU A 357 30.30 0.56 11.00
C LEU A 357 31.74 0.09 11.10
N LEU A 358 32.30 -0.47 10.01
CA LEU A 358 33.70 -0.89 9.96
C LEU A 358 34.64 0.29 10.22
N GLU A 359 34.41 1.42 9.59
CA GLU A 359 35.13 2.67 9.79
C GLU A 359 35.06 3.14 11.26
N LYS A 360 33.88 3.13 11.87
CA LYS A 360 33.70 3.52 13.29
C LYS A 360 34.45 2.59 14.23
N VAL A 361 34.45 1.28 13.97
CA VAL A 361 35.20 0.30 14.75
C VAL A 361 36.69 0.55 14.59
N CYS A 362 37.17 0.74 13.36
CA CYS A 362 38.57 1.04 13.06
C CYS A 362 39.05 2.30 13.78
N ARG A 363 38.35 3.42 13.62
CA ARG A 363 38.65 4.70 14.30
C ARG A 363 38.64 4.55 15.83
N LYS A 364 37.76 3.68 16.36
CA LYS A 364 37.70 3.43 17.80
C LYS A 364 38.92 2.67 18.29
N ILE A 365 39.35 1.64 17.57
CA ILE A 365 40.59 0.93 17.85
C ILE A 365 41.76 1.91 17.82
N GLN A 366 41.88 2.74 16.81
CA GLN A 366 42.91 3.74 16.64
C GLN A 366 43.01 4.70 17.86
N ARG A 367 41.86 5.18 18.35
CA ARG A 367 41.80 6.10 19.50
C ARG A 367 42.14 5.45 20.82
N LEU A 368 41.85 4.17 21.00
CA LEU A 368 42.04 3.45 22.25
C LEU A 368 43.39 2.76 22.31
N ASP A 369 44.01 2.47 21.17
CA ASP A 369 45.32 1.82 21.11
C ASP A 369 46.45 2.79 21.54
N LYS A 370 47.04 2.51 22.68
CA LYS A 370 48.22 3.18 23.22
C LYS A 370 49.52 2.41 22.94
N GLY A 371 49.52 1.55 21.92
CA GLY A 371 50.64 0.70 21.55
C GLY A 371 50.52 -0.76 22.02
N ASN A 372 49.53 -1.09 22.86
CA ASN A 372 49.35 -2.43 23.44
C ASN A 372 48.18 -3.21 22.89
N GLY A 373 47.50 -2.69 21.86
CA GLY A 373 46.27 -3.23 21.29
C GLY A 373 45.01 -3.00 22.17
N VAL A 374 43.84 -3.20 21.61
CA VAL A 374 42.53 -2.89 22.21
C VAL A 374 41.69 -4.16 22.31
N THR A 375 41.05 -4.42 23.44
CA THR A 375 40.16 -5.56 23.62
C THR A 375 38.77 -5.27 23.06
N ILE A 376 38.00 -6.33 22.68
CA ILE A 376 36.57 -6.20 22.31
C ILE A 376 35.76 -5.53 23.43
N ARG A 377 36.15 -5.77 24.69
CA ARG A 377 35.50 -5.18 25.85
C ARG A 377 35.70 -3.66 25.89
N ASP A 378 36.89 -3.17 25.61
CA ASP A 378 37.17 -1.72 25.55
C ASP A 378 36.40 -1.02 24.45
N ILE A 379 36.31 -1.66 23.27
CA ILE A 379 35.50 -1.19 22.15
C ILE A 379 34.03 -1.14 22.53
N SER A 380 33.54 -2.14 23.29
CA SER A 380 32.14 -2.23 23.70
C SER A 380 31.76 -1.24 24.79
N ILE A 381 32.61 -1.05 25.81
CA ILE A 381 32.39 -0.10 26.92
C ILE A 381 32.36 1.34 26.43
N SER A 382 33.22 1.67 25.48
CA SER A 382 33.31 3.02 24.95
C SER A 382 32.17 3.40 23.98
N GLY A 383 31.28 2.46 23.68
CA GLY A 383 30.05 2.64 22.92
C GLY A 383 30.24 3.09 21.46
N ILE A 384 29.82 2.26 20.51
CA ILE A 384 29.60 2.71 19.12
C ILE A 384 28.09 2.90 18.97
N ARG A 385 27.65 4.15 18.79
CA ARG A 385 26.23 4.46 18.64
C ARG A 385 25.62 3.65 17.49
N ASN A 386 24.41 3.13 17.71
CA ASN A 386 23.62 2.37 16.73
C ASN A 386 24.23 1.02 16.33
N SER A 387 24.97 0.33 17.20
CA SER A 387 25.41 -1.05 16.96
C SER A 387 25.26 -1.91 18.20
N ASN A 388 24.86 -3.17 18.02
CA ASN A 388 24.79 -4.16 19.09
C ASN A 388 26.11 -4.95 19.22
N ALA A 389 26.22 -5.77 20.28
CA ALA A 389 27.45 -6.51 20.55
C ALA A 389 27.80 -7.57 19.48
N LYS A 390 26.79 -8.14 18.82
CA LYS A 390 26.95 -9.11 17.72
C LYS A 390 27.52 -8.42 16.49
N GLU A 391 26.91 -7.32 16.07
CA GLU A 391 27.38 -6.53 14.91
C GLU A 391 28.82 -6.04 15.08
N ARG A 392 29.21 -5.64 16.28
CA ARG A 392 30.60 -5.22 16.56
C ARG A 392 31.60 -6.38 16.45
N ARG A 393 31.22 -7.58 16.91
CA ARG A 393 32.08 -8.79 16.77
C ARG A 393 32.23 -9.17 15.29
N GLU A 394 31.15 -9.13 14.53
CA GLU A 394 31.16 -9.39 13.10
C GLU A 394 32.01 -8.35 12.34
N ALA A 395 31.91 -7.07 12.72
CA ALA A 395 32.75 -6.02 12.14
C ALA A 395 34.25 -6.22 12.46
N ILE A 396 34.59 -6.64 13.67
CA ILE A 396 35.97 -6.95 14.03
C ILE A 396 36.49 -8.17 13.24
N ALA A 397 35.71 -9.22 13.10
CA ALA A 397 36.09 -10.37 12.30
C ALA A 397 36.33 -9.96 10.84
N GLU A 398 35.43 -9.17 10.25
CA GLU A 398 35.56 -8.70 8.89
C GLU A 398 36.77 -7.76 8.68
N LEU A 399 37.05 -6.87 9.62
CA LEU A 399 38.26 -6.03 9.59
C LEU A 399 39.54 -6.86 9.67
N THR A 400 39.52 -7.96 10.41
CA THR A 400 40.63 -8.91 10.52
C THR A 400 40.81 -9.68 9.19
N ASP A 401 39.71 -10.17 8.61
CA ASP A 401 39.73 -10.86 7.31
C ASP A 401 40.19 -9.97 6.16
N ARG A 402 39.87 -8.69 6.23
CA ARG A 402 40.36 -7.68 5.26
C ARG A 402 41.82 -7.24 5.51
N GLY A 403 42.47 -7.72 6.56
CA GLY A 403 43.84 -7.34 6.94
C GLY A 403 43.98 -5.90 7.44
N ILE A 404 42.88 -5.23 7.81
CA ILE A 404 42.88 -3.86 8.34
C ILE A 404 43.33 -3.85 9.79
N ILE A 405 42.96 -4.86 10.55
CA ILE A 405 43.39 -5.07 11.94
C ILE A 405 44.03 -6.45 12.10
N VAL A 406 44.97 -6.58 13.03
CA VAL A 406 45.58 -7.86 13.39
C VAL A 406 45.21 -8.22 14.83
N SER A 407 45.00 -9.52 15.08
CA SER A 407 44.84 -10.06 16.43
C SER A 407 46.20 -10.32 17.03
N LEU A 408 46.42 -9.85 18.27
CA LEU A 408 47.67 -10.06 18.99
C LEU A 408 47.72 -11.38 19.80
N GLY A 409 46.72 -12.26 19.61
CA GLY A 409 46.68 -13.59 20.18
C GLY A 409 46.11 -13.67 21.61
N ASP A 410 45.97 -12.56 22.30
CA ASP A 410 45.44 -12.46 23.70
C ASP A 410 44.05 -11.76 23.77
N GLY A 411 43.33 -11.75 22.62
CA GLY A 411 42.04 -11.10 22.49
C GLY A 411 42.13 -9.58 22.30
N ARG A 412 43.31 -9.08 21.99
CA ARG A 412 43.54 -7.68 21.60
C ARG A 412 43.72 -7.55 20.11
N TYR A 413 43.35 -6.39 19.59
CA TYR A 413 43.40 -6.04 18.20
C TYR A 413 44.16 -4.72 18.00
N LYS A 414 44.95 -4.65 16.96
CA LYS A 414 45.70 -3.47 16.57
C LYS A 414 45.48 -3.19 15.11
N ILE A 415 45.53 -1.92 14.69
CA ILE A 415 45.48 -1.54 13.29
C ILE A 415 46.78 -1.93 12.61
N ASP A 416 46.70 -2.67 11.53
CA ASP A 416 47.82 -3.02 10.68
C ASP A 416 47.89 -2.04 9.50
N HIS A 417 46.78 -1.88 8.79
CA HIS A 417 46.66 -0.98 7.64
C HIS A 417 45.34 -0.25 7.66
N CYS A 418 45.37 1.10 7.64
CA CYS A 418 44.16 1.90 7.55
C CYS A 418 43.90 2.27 6.08
N PRO A 419 42.70 1.98 5.51
CA PRO A 419 42.38 2.41 4.16
C PRO A 419 42.54 3.93 4.02
N PRO A 420 43.09 4.43 2.89
CA PRO A 420 43.32 5.88 2.69
C PRO A 420 42.04 6.71 2.86
N GLU A 421 40.89 6.19 2.45
CA GLU A 421 39.60 6.83 2.59
C GLU A 421 39.13 6.98 4.04
N TRP A 422 39.75 6.30 5.01
CA TRP A 422 39.46 6.38 6.46
C TRP A 422 40.51 7.14 7.25
N SER A 423 41.56 7.62 6.59
CA SER A 423 42.73 8.21 7.24
C SER A 423 42.60 9.71 7.57
N ASP A 424 41.55 10.39 7.06
CA ASP A 424 41.35 11.84 7.25
C ASP A 424 40.53 12.17 8.50
N CYS A 425 40.95 11.66 9.69
CA CYS A 425 40.39 12.11 10.97
C CYS A 425 41.42 12.10 12.09
#